data_1608b1c710767c5662b655ac69d03e02
#
_entry.id   1608b1c710767c5662b655ac69d03e02
#
_cell.length_a   1.000
_cell.length_b   1.000
_cell.length_c   1.000
_cell.angle_alpha   90.00
_cell.angle_beta   90.00
_cell.angle_gamma   90.00
#
_symmetry.space_group_name_H-M   'P 1'
#
loop_
_entity.id
_entity.type
_entity.pdbx_description
1 polymer ?
#
loop_
_entity_poly.entity_id
_entity_poly.type
_entity_poly.pdbx_seq_one_letter_code
_entity_poly.pdbx_strand_id
1 'polypeptide(L)'
;CVTAEDSQHKDLSVEVLRALRSDAYIQPNEGACKVFLFPDCRRLTVQDQNVLLKLVEEGPAYAAFLFCAENPSVLLPTVRSRCAELSVRPTEQEAAAPSPEAQALLEAMAGGESPAVTRVLVGFENGKMTREKLQQVMRECREGSLQALRLRWGAPPETLCADGVGPLSRRLTKKQLMRLCEMLGKFAQECEWNVAVGQVLGAVAAEWEDIL
;
A
#
# COMPACT_ATOMS: atom_id res chain seq x y z
N CYS A 1 1.12 -7.94 11.23
CA CYS A 1 0.37 -8.75 10.25
C CYS A 1 0.43 -10.19 10.67
N VAL A 2 -0.68 -10.75 11.13
CA VAL A 2 -0.84 -12.20 11.21
C VAL A 2 -1.32 -12.64 9.84
N THR A 3 -0.42 -13.15 9.01
CA THR A 3 -0.79 -13.78 7.74
C THR A 3 -1.13 -15.24 8.01
N ALA A 4 -2.20 -15.73 7.40
CA ALA A 4 -2.63 -17.13 7.47
C ALA A 4 -1.63 -18.13 6.82
N GLU A 5 -0.44 -17.68 6.45
CA GLU A 5 0.62 -18.51 5.86
C GLU A 5 1.32 -19.44 6.87
N ASP A 6 1.15 -19.21 8.16
CA ASP A 6 1.79 -20.03 9.20
C ASP A 6 1.06 -21.34 9.51
N SER A 7 -0.09 -21.63 8.90
CA SER A 7 -0.77 -22.90 9.08
C SER A 7 -0.71 -23.75 7.80
N GLN A 8 0.00 -24.87 7.86
CA GLN A 8 -0.03 -25.95 6.86
C GLN A 8 -1.43 -26.61 6.71
N HIS A 9 -2.45 -26.07 7.38
CA HIS A 9 -3.82 -26.56 7.33
C HIS A 9 -4.69 -25.70 6.42
N LYS A 10 -5.55 -26.38 5.67
CA LYS A 10 -6.46 -25.83 4.68
C LYS A 10 -7.51 -24.89 5.26
N ASP A 11 -7.76 -24.96 6.58
CA ASP A 11 -8.74 -24.17 7.32
C ASP A 11 -8.04 -23.41 8.46
N LEU A 12 -8.53 -22.23 8.81
CA LEU A 12 -8.07 -21.47 9.96
C LEU A 12 -8.42 -22.28 11.23
N SER A 13 -7.42 -22.67 12.03
CA SER A 13 -7.71 -23.41 13.27
C SER A 13 -8.43 -22.49 14.27
N VAL A 14 -9.33 -23.08 15.06
CA VAL A 14 -10.05 -22.37 16.14
C VAL A 14 -9.09 -21.69 17.11
N GLU A 15 -7.88 -22.22 17.27
CA GLU A 15 -6.82 -21.66 18.10
C GLU A 15 -6.27 -20.35 17.53
N VAL A 16 -6.07 -20.28 16.20
CA VAL A 16 -5.64 -19.06 15.51
C VAL A 16 -6.71 -17.96 15.66
N LEU A 17 -8.00 -18.29 15.55
CA LEU A 17 -9.09 -17.34 15.73
C LEU A 17 -9.22 -16.87 17.18
N ARG A 18 -8.95 -17.73 18.16
CA ARG A 18 -8.90 -17.35 19.58
C ARG A 18 -7.72 -16.41 19.86
N ALA A 19 -6.55 -16.72 19.31
CA ALA A 19 -5.36 -15.87 19.42
C ALA A 19 -5.62 -14.50 18.77
N LEU A 20 -6.21 -14.47 17.57
CA LEU A 20 -6.60 -13.25 16.86
C LEU A 20 -7.58 -12.42 17.70
N ARG A 21 -8.57 -13.07 18.35
CA ARG A 21 -9.50 -12.37 19.24
C ARG A 21 -8.77 -11.71 20.40
N SER A 22 -7.87 -12.42 21.08
CA SER A 22 -7.09 -11.87 22.17
C SER A 22 -6.20 -10.72 21.70
N ASP A 23 -5.57 -10.86 20.55
CA ASP A 23 -4.70 -9.86 19.94
C ASP A 23 -5.49 -8.60 19.50
N ALA A 24 -6.75 -8.74 19.09
CA ALA A 24 -7.57 -7.60 18.68
C ALA A 24 -7.81 -6.60 19.81
N TYR A 25 -7.84 -7.05 21.06
CA TYR A 25 -8.02 -6.18 22.24
C TYR A 25 -6.72 -5.57 22.77
N ILE A 26 -5.57 -5.91 22.17
CA ILE A 26 -4.29 -5.29 22.49
C ILE A 26 -4.13 -4.07 21.58
N GLN A 27 -3.89 -2.91 22.16
CA GLN A 27 -3.65 -1.67 21.39
C GLN A 27 -2.44 -1.83 20.45
N PRO A 28 -2.48 -1.18 19.27
CA PRO A 28 -1.33 -1.19 18.37
C PRO A 28 -0.13 -0.49 19.02
N ASN A 29 1.04 -1.09 18.88
CA ASN A 29 2.29 -0.51 19.38
C ASN A 29 2.76 0.67 18.51
N GLU A 30 2.41 0.65 17.23
CA GLU A 30 2.75 1.68 16.26
C GLU A 30 1.50 1.99 15.40
N GLY A 31 1.18 3.27 15.25
CA GLY A 31 0.02 3.73 14.48
C GLY A 31 -1.29 3.78 15.27
N ALA A 32 -2.31 4.37 14.64
CA ALA A 32 -3.62 4.59 15.27
C ALA A 32 -4.60 3.43 15.06
N CYS A 33 -4.30 2.51 14.14
CA CYS A 33 -5.20 1.41 13.77
C CYS A 33 -4.43 0.09 13.62
N LYS A 34 -5.07 -1.00 14.07
CA LYS A 34 -4.61 -2.37 13.91
C LYS A 34 -5.48 -3.05 12.86
N VAL A 35 -4.88 -3.54 11.79
CA VAL A 35 -5.60 -4.12 10.65
C VAL A 35 -5.44 -5.63 10.64
N PHE A 36 -6.56 -6.34 10.58
CA PHE A 36 -6.65 -7.79 10.42
C PHE A 36 -7.13 -8.08 8.99
N LEU A 37 -6.26 -8.68 8.19
CA LEU A 37 -6.54 -8.99 6.79
C LEU A 37 -6.86 -10.49 6.63
N PHE A 38 -8.00 -10.77 6.02
CA PHE A 38 -8.42 -12.11 5.57
C PHE A 38 -8.34 -12.13 4.03
N PRO A 39 -7.23 -12.55 3.45
CA PRO A 39 -6.97 -12.40 2.01
C PRO A 39 -7.81 -13.32 1.14
N ASP A 40 -8.32 -14.43 1.68
CA ASP A 40 -9.19 -15.38 1.00
C ASP A 40 -10.27 -15.91 1.95
N CYS A 41 -11.45 -15.30 1.89
CA CYS A 41 -12.57 -15.69 2.75
C CYS A 41 -13.20 -17.05 2.41
N ARG A 42 -12.86 -17.69 1.30
CA ARG A 42 -13.27 -19.07 0.98
C ARG A 42 -12.72 -20.09 1.98
N ARG A 43 -11.66 -19.71 2.69
CA ARG A 43 -11.01 -20.52 3.73
C ARG A 43 -11.68 -20.41 5.10
N LEU A 44 -12.63 -19.51 5.26
CA LEU A 44 -13.38 -19.30 6.49
C LEU A 44 -14.59 -20.26 6.53
N THR A 45 -14.58 -21.19 7.46
CA THR A 45 -15.76 -22.03 7.71
C THR A 45 -16.90 -21.23 8.34
N VAL A 46 -18.11 -21.75 8.33
CA VAL A 46 -19.26 -21.15 9.01
C VAL A 46 -18.99 -20.90 10.49
N GLN A 47 -18.27 -21.81 11.14
CA GLN A 47 -17.90 -21.67 12.55
C GLN A 47 -16.91 -20.53 12.77
N ASP A 48 -15.91 -20.39 11.89
CA ASP A 48 -14.93 -19.31 11.93
C ASP A 48 -15.60 -17.94 11.78
N GLN A 49 -16.51 -17.82 10.82
CA GLN A 49 -17.26 -16.61 10.59
C GLN A 49 -18.14 -16.25 11.79
N ASN A 50 -18.75 -17.21 12.47
CA ASN A 50 -19.52 -16.98 13.67
C ASN A 50 -18.64 -16.53 14.87
N VAL A 51 -17.41 -17.01 14.98
CA VAL A 51 -16.44 -16.55 15.98
C VAL A 51 -16.05 -15.09 15.72
N LEU A 52 -15.87 -14.71 14.44
CA LEU A 52 -15.50 -13.36 14.03
C LEU A 52 -16.64 -12.35 14.19
N LEU A 53 -17.91 -12.80 14.17
CA LEU A 53 -19.07 -11.91 14.35
C LEU A 53 -18.96 -11.00 15.56
N LYS A 54 -18.59 -11.59 16.72
CA LYS A 54 -18.45 -10.80 17.96
C LYS A 54 -17.35 -9.76 17.89
N LEU A 55 -16.27 -10.05 17.17
CA LEU A 55 -15.17 -9.11 16.95
C LEU A 55 -15.58 -7.96 16.04
N VAL A 56 -16.35 -8.27 14.99
CA VAL A 56 -16.83 -7.25 14.05
C VAL A 56 -17.90 -6.35 14.69
N GLU A 57 -18.72 -6.90 15.61
CA GLU A 57 -19.76 -6.15 16.32
C GLU A 57 -19.22 -5.30 17.47
N GLU A 58 -18.37 -5.88 18.30
CA GLU A 58 -17.98 -5.35 19.62
C GLU A 58 -16.47 -5.05 19.70
N GLY A 59 -15.76 -5.15 18.58
CA GLY A 59 -14.32 -4.92 18.52
C GLY A 59 -13.93 -3.49 18.88
N PRO A 60 -12.69 -3.28 19.35
CA PRO A 60 -12.22 -1.96 19.72
C PRO A 60 -12.14 -1.04 18.49
N ALA A 61 -12.38 0.25 18.66
CA ALA A 61 -12.42 1.24 17.59
C ALA A 61 -11.10 1.38 16.80
N TYR A 62 -10.00 0.92 17.38
CA TYR A 62 -8.70 0.90 16.71
C TYR A 62 -8.44 -0.37 15.88
N ALA A 63 -9.35 -1.36 15.89
CA ALA A 63 -9.22 -2.58 15.10
C ALA A 63 -10.06 -2.50 13.83
N ALA A 64 -9.45 -2.75 12.68
CA ALA A 64 -10.13 -2.83 11.39
C ALA A 64 -10.00 -4.25 10.83
N PHE A 65 -11.09 -4.78 10.28
CA PHE A 65 -11.14 -6.12 9.70
C PHE A 65 -11.41 -6.01 8.20
N LEU A 66 -10.50 -6.55 7.38
CA LEU A 66 -10.61 -6.56 5.93
C LEU A 66 -10.84 -7.98 5.44
N PHE A 67 -12.01 -8.23 4.88
CA PHE A 67 -12.40 -9.51 4.30
C PHE A 67 -12.32 -9.42 2.77
N CYS A 68 -11.38 -10.16 2.16
CA CYS A 68 -11.25 -10.21 0.71
C CYS A 68 -11.97 -11.44 0.15
N ALA A 69 -12.87 -11.23 -0.79
CA ALA A 69 -13.62 -12.29 -1.46
C ALA A 69 -13.89 -11.92 -2.92
N GLU A 70 -13.76 -12.87 -3.83
CA GLU A 70 -14.17 -12.69 -5.23
C GLU A 70 -15.69 -12.59 -5.35
N ASN A 71 -16.40 -13.31 -4.51
CA ASN A 71 -17.84 -13.29 -4.41
C ASN A 71 -18.28 -13.06 -2.95
N PRO A 72 -19.02 -11.97 -2.68
CA PRO A 72 -19.49 -11.67 -1.33
C PRO A 72 -20.34 -12.78 -0.68
N SER A 73 -20.96 -13.65 -1.47
CA SER A 73 -21.81 -14.75 -0.96
C SER A 73 -21.05 -15.82 -0.18
N VAL A 74 -19.71 -15.81 -0.22
CA VAL A 74 -18.84 -16.67 0.60
C VAL A 74 -18.94 -16.31 2.08
N LEU A 75 -19.24 -15.04 2.38
CA LEU A 75 -19.46 -14.58 3.74
C LEU A 75 -20.93 -14.73 4.14
N LEU A 76 -21.14 -15.12 5.39
CA LEU A 76 -22.48 -15.21 5.97
C LEU A 76 -23.20 -13.84 5.88
N PRO A 77 -24.52 -13.83 5.64
CA PRO A 77 -25.29 -12.59 5.63
C PRO A 77 -25.13 -11.77 6.92
N THR A 78 -24.95 -12.44 8.05
CA THR A 78 -24.71 -11.83 9.35
C THR A 78 -23.38 -11.09 9.45
N VAL A 79 -22.32 -11.57 8.80
CA VAL A 79 -21.03 -10.88 8.69
C VAL A 79 -21.15 -9.71 7.72
N ARG A 80 -21.73 -9.95 6.54
CA ARG A 80 -21.89 -8.94 5.49
C ARG A 80 -22.69 -7.72 5.96
N SER A 81 -23.75 -7.92 6.72
CA SER A 81 -24.60 -6.84 7.23
C SER A 81 -23.86 -5.86 8.18
N ARG A 82 -22.68 -6.26 8.67
CA ARG A 82 -21.85 -5.47 9.61
C ARG A 82 -20.57 -4.92 8.96
N CYS A 83 -20.38 -5.19 7.67
CA CYS A 83 -19.24 -4.74 6.89
C CYS A 83 -19.69 -3.74 5.81
N ALA A 84 -18.85 -2.75 5.55
CA ALA A 84 -18.99 -1.95 4.34
C ALA A 84 -18.44 -2.74 3.16
N GLU A 85 -19.25 -2.94 2.12
CA GLU A 85 -18.82 -3.65 0.91
C GLU A 85 -18.14 -2.66 -0.04
N LEU A 86 -16.87 -2.95 -0.37
CA LEU A 86 -16.08 -2.21 -1.34
C LEU A 86 -15.84 -3.10 -2.56
N SER A 87 -16.42 -2.72 -3.68
CA SER A 87 -16.20 -3.43 -4.94
C SER A 87 -14.90 -2.95 -5.58
N VAL A 88 -13.87 -3.81 -5.58
CA VAL A 88 -12.61 -3.57 -6.28
C VAL A 88 -12.74 -4.20 -7.67
N ARG A 89 -12.82 -3.38 -8.69
CA ARG A 89 -12.71 -3.86 -10.07
C ARG A 89 -11.25 -4.01 -10.43
N PRO A 90 -10.82 -5.13 -11.02
CA PRO A 90 -9.50 -5.18 -11.62
C PRO A 90 -9.48 -4.08 -12.70
N THR A 91 -8.62 -3.11 -12.50
CA THR A 91 -8.29 -2.22 -13.60
C THR A 91 -7.48 -3.06 -14.57
N GLU A 92 -7.97 -3.25 -15.78
CA GLU A 92 -7.20 -3.78 -16.92
C GLU A 92 -6.12 -2.76 -17.35
N GLN A 93 -5.46 -2.16 -16.41
CA GLN A 93 -4.18 -1.58 -16.66
C GLN A 93 -3.20 -2.78 -16.62
N GLU A 94 -2.97 -3.41 -17.78
CA GLU A 94 -1.63 -3.93 -18.06
C GLU A 94 -0.68 -2.91 -17.43
N ALA A 95 0.24 -3.37 -16.60
CA ALA A 95 1.20 -2.47 -15.96
C ALA A 95 1.94 -1.75 -17.09
N ALA A 96 1.36 -0.64 -17.55
CA ALA A 96 1.94 0.17 -18.58
C ALA A 96 3.29 0.62 -18.03
N ALA A 97 4.33 0.46 -18.83
CA ALA A 97 5.65 0.92 -18.44
C ALA A 97 5.53 2.38 -17.98
N PRO A 98 6.13 2.75 -16.86
CA PRO A 98 6.04 4.10 -16.35
C PRO A 98 6.59 5.09 -17.38
N SER A 99 6.10 6.31 -17.34
CA SER A 99 6.60 7.37 -18.20
C SER A 99 8.10 7.56 -18.00
N PRO A 100 8.85 8.04 -19.02
CA PRO A 100 10.29 8.27 -18.90
C PRO A 100 10.66 9.14 -17.71
N GLU A 101 9.81 10.09 -17.36
CA GLU A 101 10.01 10.98 -16.22
C GLU A 101 9.84 10.23 -14.88
N ALA A 102 8.85 9.37 -14.77
CA ALA A 102 8.66 8.53 -13.59
C ALA A 102 9.80 7.52 -13.45
N GLN A 103 10.24 6.93 -14.55
CA GLN A 103 11.40 6.04 -14.58
C GLN A 103 12.65 6.76 -14.06
N ALA A 104 12.97 7.95 -14.60
CA ALA A 104 14.12 8.74 -14.18
C ALA A 104 14.07 9.11 -12.68
N LEU A 105 12.88 9.43 -12.17
CA LEU A 105 12.70 9.76 -10.75
C LEU A 105 12.88 8.52 -9.86
N LEU A 106 12.30 7.38 -10.23
CA LEU A 106 12.48 6.12 -9.50
C LEU A 106 13.94 5.66 -9.47
N GLU A 107 14.65 5.77 -10.59
CA GLU A 107 16.08 5.46 -10.67
C GLU A 107 16.93 6.38 -9.79
N ALA A 108 16.64 7.69 -9.79
CA ALA A 108 17.31 8.64 -8.92
C ALA A 108 17.07 8.33 -7.44
N MET A 109 15.83 8.01 -7.06
CA MET A 109 15.48 7.58 -5.70
C MET A 109 16.15 6.25 -5.33
N ALA A 110 16.26 5.31 -6.26
CA ALA A 110 16.94 4.04 -6.08
C ALA A 110 18.45 4.22 -5.91
N GLY A 111 19.06 5.20 -6.54
CA GLY A 111 20.44 5.63 -6.32
C GLY A 111 20.66 6.19 -4.90
N GLY A 112 19.63 6.78 -4.30
CA GLY A 112 19.58 7.26 -2.91
C GLY A 112 20.47 8.45 -2.60
N GLU A 113 20.87 9.17 -3.61
CA GLU A 113 21.57 10.44 -3.45
C GLU A 113 20.57 11.58 -3.59
N SER A 114 20.37 12.36 -2.53
CA SER A 114 19.47 13.52 -2.54
C SER A 114 19.76 14.48 -3.70
N PRO A 115 21.02 14.77 -4.06
CA PRO A 115 21.33 15.63 -5.22
C PRO A 115 20.87 15.04 -6.57
N ALA A 116 20.81 13.72 -6.71
CA ALA A 116 20.34 13.09 -7.95
C ALA A 116 18.85 13.29 -8.13
N VAL A 117 18.06 13.10 -7.06
CA VAL A 117 16.62 13.36 -7.07
C VAL A 117 16.33 14.82 -7.34
N THR A 118 17.00 15.73 -6.63
CA THR A 118 16.86 17.18 -6.84
C THR A 118 17.16 17.57 -8.29
N ARG A 119 18.19 17.01 -8.91
CA ARG A 119 18.52 17.27 -10.31
C ARG A 119 17.40 16.87 -11.27
N VAL A 120 16.77 15.72 -11.05
CA VAL A 120 15.62 15.27 -11.86
C VAL A 120 14.44 16.22 -11.68
N LEU A 121 14.12 16.61 -10.45
CA LEU A 121 13.01 17.52 -10.15
C LEU A 121 13.23 18.92 -10.76
N VAL A 122 14.45 19.46 -10.69
CA VAL A 122 14.82 20.72 -11.37
C VAL A 122 14.71 20.57 -12.88
N GLY A 123 15.04 19.41 -13.44
CA GLY A 123 14.81 19.10 -14.85
C GLY A 123 13.33 19.19 -15.25
N PHE A 124 12.43 18.71 -14.39
CA PHE A 124 10.98 18.82 -14.60
C PHE A 124 10.50 20.27 -14.60
N GLU A 125 11.01 21.09 -13.69
CA GLU A 125 10.68 22.51 -13.61
C GLU A 125 11.16 23.27 -14.85
N ASN A 126 12.43 23.06 -15.25
CA ASN A 126 13.01 23.67 -16.45
C ASN A 126 12.30 23.22 -17.73
N GLY A 127 11.83 21.99 -17.79
CA GLY A 127 11.03 21.43 -18.88
C GLY A 127 9.58 21.92 -18.90
N LYS A 128 9.19 22.82 -17.98
CA LYS A 128 7.82 23.35 -17.83
C LYS A 128 6.77 22.24 -17.75
N MET A 129 7.05 21.24 -16.91
CA MET A 129 6.12 20.13 -16.68
C MET A 129 4.74 20.66 -16.28
N THR A 130 3.69 20.14 -16.91
CA THR A 130 2.32 20.49 -16.53
C THR A 130 1.91 19.79 -15.24
N ARG A 131 0.90 20.31 -14.58
CA ARG A 131 0.39 19.75 -13.31
C ARG A 131 -0.16 18.34 -13.50
N GLU A 132 -0.91 18.11 -14.58
CA GLU A 132 -1.47 16.81 -14.93
C GLU A 132 -0.37 15.76 -15.17
N LYS A 133 0.71 16.17 -15.85
CA LYS A 133 1.86 15.31 -16.09
C LYS A 133 2.59 15.00 -14.78
N LEU A 134 2.79 16.00 -13.92
CA LEU A 134 3.39 15.79 -12.60
C LEU A 134 2.55 14.85 -11.74
N GLN A 135 1.23 15.03 -11.74
CA GLN A 135 0.32 14.11 -11.04
C GLN A 135 0.47 12.68 -11.51
N GLN A 136 0.52 12.47 -12.83
CA GLN A 136 0.76 11.17 -13.42
C GLN A 136 2.09 10.57 -12.96
N VAL A 137 3.18 11.33 -13.03
CA VAL A 137 4.52 10.91 -12.57
C VAL A 137 4.49 10.51 -11.10
N MET A 138 3.83 11.28 -10.23
CA MET A 138 3.72 10.94 -8.80
C MET A 138 2.95 9.65 -8.58
N ARG A 139 1.86 9.41 -9.32
CA ARG A 139 1.09 8.15 -9.25
C ARG A 139 1.91 6.95 -9.72
N GLU A 140 2.62 7.08 -10.84
CA GLU A 140 3.48 6.03 -11.38
C GLU A 140 4.65 5.70 -10.43
N CYS A 141 5.29 6.72 -9.87
CA CYS A 141 6.34 6.53 -8.85
C CYS A 141 5.81 5.88 -7.58
N ARG A 142 4.59 6.23 -7.16
CA ARG A 142 3.93 5.57 -6.02
C ARG A 142 3.69 4.10 -6.30
N GLU A 143 3.21 3.73 -7.49
CA GLU A 143 3.01 2.34 -7.87
C GLU A 143 4.34 1.56 -7.88
N GLY A 144 5.40 2.11 -8.45
CA GLY A 144 6.74 1.52 -8.38
C GLY A 144 7.24 1.34 -6.94
N SER A 145 6.97 2.32 -6.06
CA SER A 145 7.34 2.22 -4.64
C SER A 145 6.52 1.15 -3.90
N LEU A 146 5.24 0.98 -4.23
CA LEU A 146 4.41 -0.10 -3.71
C LEU A 146 4.90 -1.48 -4.16
N GLN A 147 5.35 -1.61 -5.41
CA GLN A 147 5.97 -2.85 -5.89
C GLN A 147 7.29 -3.13 -5.16
N ALA A 148 8.13 -2.10 -4.94
CA ALA A 148 9.35 -2.25 -4.14
C ALA A 148 9.05 -2.72 -2.72
N LEU A 149 7.97 -2.21 -2.12
CA LEU A 149 7.50 -2.62 -0.80
C LEU A 149 7.01 -4.07 -0.80
N ARG A 150 6.23 -4.50 -1.80
CA ARG A 150 5.79 -5.91 -1.98
C ARG A 150 7.00 -6.85 -2.07
N LEU A 151 8.01 -6.51 -2.88
CA LEU A 151 9.26 -7.28 -2.97
C LEU A 151 9.96 -7.39 -1.60
N ARG A 152 9.95 -6.31 -0.82
CA ARG A 152 10.56 -6.30 0.52
C ARG A 152 9.82 -7.21 1.52
N TRP A 153 8.56 -7.53 1.27
CA TRP A 153 7.78 -8.51 2.02
C TRP A 153 7.81 -9.92 1.44
N GLY A 154 8.65 -10.18 0.41
CA GLY A 154 8.84 -11.51 -0.17
C GLY A 154 7.82 -11.87 -1.26
N ALA A 155 7.06 -10.90 -1.78
CA ALA A 155 6.26 -11.15 -2.97
C ALA A 155 7.16 -11.54 -4.16
N PRO A 156 6.74 -12.48 -5.01
CA PRO A 156 7.51 -12.83 -6.19
C PRO A 156 7.67 -11.61 -7.11
N PRO A 157 8.80 -11.47 -7.81
CA PRO A 157 9.05 -10.37 -8.74
C PRO A 157 8.24 -10.56 -10.03
N GLU A 158 6.93 -10.70 -9.91
CA GLU A 158 6.03 -10.74 -11.06
C GLU A 158 5.99 -9.35 -11.69
N THR A 159 6.50 -9.25 -12.89
CA THR A 159 6.44 -8.05 -13.76
C THR A 159 6.75 -6.73 -13.02
N LEU A 160 8.04 -6.43 -12.84
CA LEU A 160 8.45 -5.11 -12.34
C LEU A 160 8.09 -4.05 -13.41
N CYS A 161 7.37 -3.02 -13.02
CA CYS A 161 6.96 -1.96 -13.93
C CYS A 161 8.10 -0.98 -14.27
N ALA A 162 9.21 -0.98 -13.51
CA ALA A 162 10.33 -0.08 -13.70
C ALA A 162 11.67 -0.67 -13.23
N ASP A 163 12.76 -0.32 -13.89
CA ASP A 163 14.12 -0.83 -13.56
C ASP A 163 14.59 -0.39 -12.15
N GLY A 164 14.13 0.76 -11.68
CA GLY A 164 14.44 1.29 -10.33
C GLY A 164 13.80 0.53 -9.17
N VAL A 165 12.75 -0.27 -9.39
CA VAL A 165 11.97 -0.92 -8.33
C VAL A 165 12.80 -1.91 -7.51
N GLY A 166 13.56 -2.78 -8.17
CA GLY A 166 14.41 -3.76 -7.50
C GLY A 166 15.50 -3.12 -6.64
N PRO A 167 16.31 -2.17 -7.17
CA PRO A 167 17.27 -1.40 -6.38
C PRO A 167 16.64 -0.63 -5.22
N LEU A 168 15.49 0.01 -5.44
CA LEU A 168 14.75 0.75 -4.40
C LEU A 168 14.35 -0.17 -3.24
N SER A 169 13.84 -1.37 -3.55
CA SER A 169 13.47 -2.39 -2.56
C SER A 169 14.65 -2.85 -1.71
N ARG A 170 15.84 -2.98 -2.30
CA ARG A 170 17.04 -3.40 -1.57
C ARG A 170 17.60 -2.30 -0.68
N ARG A 171 17.51 -1.05 -1.14
CA ARG A 171 18.11 0.11 -0.47
C ARG A 171 17.30 0.61 0.70
N LEU A 172 16.00 0.83 0.51
CA LEU A 172 15.14 1.41 1.52
C LEU A 172 14.57 0.35 2.47
N THR A 173 14.45 0.73 3.73
CA THR A 173 13.75 -0.08 4.74
C THR A 173 12.25 -0.08 4.47
N LYS A 174 11.52 -1.04 5.05
CA LYS A 174 10.04 -1.09 4.97
C LYS A 174 9.39 0.23 5.41
N LYS A 175 9.90 0.83 6.49
CA LYS A 175 9.39 2.11 7.02
C LYS A 175 9.61 3.26 6.04
N GLN A 176 10.80 3.34 5.43
CA GLN A 176 11.11 4.35 4.42
C GLN A 176 10.26 4.18 3.16
N LEU A 177 10.07 2.94 2.68
CA LEU A 177 9.20 2.66 1.54
C LEU A 177 7.74 3.04 1.81
N MET A 178 7.23 2.78 3.02
CA MET A 178 5.89 3.22 3.40
C MET A 178 5.76 4.74 3.37
N ARG A 179 6.71 5.45 3.99
CA ARG A 179 6.75 6.92 3.95
C ARG A 179 6.84 7.47 2.54
N LEU A 180 7.64 6.84 1.67
CA LEU A 180 7.74 7.21 0.26
C LEU A 180 6.40 7.05 -0.46
N CYS A 181 5.69 5.96 -0.25
CA CYS A 181 4.35 5.74 -0.83
C CYS A 181 3.33 6.79 -0.35
N GLU A 182 3.37 7.14 0.93
CA GLU A 182 2.52 8.18 1.53
C GLU A 182 2.84 9.56 0.94
N MET A 183 4.11 9.93 0.90
CA MET A 183 4.60 11.19 0.32
C MET A 183 4.16 11.34 -1.14
N LEU A 184 4.41 10.35 -1.98
CA LEU A 184 4.05 10.38 -3.40
C LEU A 184 2.52 10.44 -3.59
N GLY A 185 1.76 9.74 -2.74
CA GLY A 185 0.29 9.80 -2.74
C GLY A 185 -0.24 11.19 -2.37
N LYS A 186 0.33 11.81 -1.33
CA LYS A 186 0.03 13.17 -0.90
C LYS A 186 0.25 14.17 -2.04
N PHE A 187 1.43 14.14 -2.67
CA PHE A 187 1.76 15.08 -3.74
C PHE A 187 0.96 14.83 -5.02
N ALA A 188 0.61 13.58 -5.34
CA ALA A 188 -0.33 13.29 -6.42
C ALA A 188 -1.71 13.93 -6.18
N GLN A 189 -2.17 13.96 -4.93
CA GLN A 189 -3.43 14.60 -4.54
C GLN A 189 -3.30 16.14 -4.52
N GLU A 190 -2.20 16.69 -4.04
CA GLU A 190 -1.96 18.14 -4.05
C GLU A 190 -1.93 18.72 -5.47
N CYS A 191 -1.53 17.94 -6.47
CA CYS A 191 -1.64 18.31 -7.88
C CYS A 191 -3.09 18.50 -8.35
N GLU A 192 -4.10 17.97 -7.66
CA GLU A 192 -5.52 18.23 -7.95
C GLU A 192 -5.94 19.63 -7.50
N TRP A 193 -5.26 20.19 -6.53
CA TRP A 193 -5.50 21.53 -6.04
C TRP A 193 -4.65 22.54 -6.80
N ASN A 194 -5.01 23.81 -6.75
CA ASN A 194 -4.35 24.83 -7.55
C ASN A 194 -2.97 25.27 -6.99
N VAL A 195 -2.09 24.27 -6.69
CA VAL A 195 -0.73 24.49 -6.20
C VAL A 195 0.22 24.63 -7.39
N ALA A 196 1.21 25.51 -7.27
CA ALA A 196 2.22 25.69 -8.32
C ALA A 196 3.15 24.48 -8.42
N VAL A 197 3.45 24.03 -9.65
CA VAL A 197 4.30 22.85 -9.90
C VAL A 197 5.65 22.95 -9.18
N GLY A 198 6.32 24.12 -9.24
CA GLY A 198 7.60 24.34 -8.56
C GLY A 198 7.53 24.18 -7.04
N GLN A 199 6.40 24.55 -6.42
CA GLN A 199 6.20 24.34 -4.98
C GLN A 199 6.09 22.85 -4.63
N VAL A 200 5.34 22.08 -5.44
CA VAL A 200 5.24 20.62 -5.25
C VAL A 200 6.60 19.96 -5.43
N LEU A 201 7.35 20.31 -6.47
CA LEU A 201 8.69 19.76 -6.73
C LEU A 201 9.67 20.06 -5.59
N GLY A 202 9.66 21.30 -5.07
CA GLY A 202 10.48 21.69 -3.93
C GLY A 202 10.12 20.93 -2.65
N ALA A 203 8.82 20.71 -2.41
CA ALA A 203 8.35 19.94 -1.26
C ALA A 203 8.71 18.46 -1.38
N VAL A 204 8.61 17.86 -2.58
CA VAL A 204 9.07 16.48 -2.85
C VAL A 204 10.56 16.33 -2.54
N ALA A 205 11.40 17.31 -2.96
CA ALA A 205 12.83 17.26 -2.68
C ALA A 205 13.14 17.30 -1.18
N ALA A 206 12.45 18.16 -0.43
CA ALA A 206 12.63 18.31 1.01
C ALA A 206 12.17 17.05 1.78
N GLU A 207 10.94 16.55 1.49
CA GLU A 207 10.42 15.35 2.16
C GLU A 207 11.23 14.08 1.80
N TRP A 208 11.85 14.04 0.62
CA TRP A 208 12.75 12.95 0.26
C TRP A 208 13.99 12.90 1.17
N GLU A 209 14.57 14.05 1.51
CA GLU A 209 15.71 14.12 2.45
C GLU A 209 15.33 13.59 3.84
N ASP A 210 14.11 13.82 4.29
CA ASP A 210 13.61 13.33 5.57
C ASP A 210 13.33 11.81 5.57
N ILE A 211 13.25 11.18 4.40
CA ILE A 211 13.05 9.73 4.26
C ILE A 211 14.38 8.98 4.34
N LEU A 212 15.48 9.58 3.87
CA LEU A 212 16.81 8.95 3.86
C LEU A 212 17.42 8.85 5.23
#